data_2573bd3e0f5a7f158c3827d661533b88
#
_entry.id   2573bd3e0f5a7f158c3827d661533b88
#
_cell.length_a   1.000
_cell.length_b   1.000
_cell.length_c   1.000
_cell.angle_alpha   90.00
_cell.angle_beta   90.00
_cell.angle_gamma   90.00
#
_symmetry.space_group_name_H-M   'P 1'
#
loop_
_entity.id
_entity.type
_entity.pdbx_description
1 polymer ?
#
loop_
_entity_poly.entity_id
_entity_poly.type
_entity_poly.pdbx_seq_one_letter_code
_entity_poly.pdbx_strand_id
1 'polypeptide(L)'
;MSELKVNKISPKTACGTTTLGDSGDTFTIPSGVTITNNGTQTGFGRTGTVDWNTTPKTSNFTATAGDGFFVDTSSGSVTVTTPGSPQAGDIFSLADYTRTWQTNNCVLTPNSSVKIGGVTADAQLRTEGQSVTFVYVDATEGWINVQDSTSAVSGRVVTNFITATGGTITCSGDYKIHTFTSPGTFEVTNEGTSCGSQRLDYMVLAGGGGGGGKNSGGGGGAGG
;
A
#
# COMPACT_ATOMS: atom_id res chain seq x y z
N MET A 1 -42.77 8.18 -33.51
CA MET A 1 -41.74 8.68 -32.59
C MET A 1 -41.30 10.03 -33.10
N SER A 2 -41.23 11.05 -32.24
CA SER A 2 -40.70 12.37 -32.58
C SER A 2 -39.21 12.35 -32.32
N GLU A 3 -38.42 12.82 -33.31
CA GLU A 3 -36.95 12.91 -33.19
C GLU A 3 -36.53 14.39 -33.31
N LEU A 4 -35.71 14.87 -32.39
CA LEU A 4 -35.10 16.19 -32.46
C LEU A 4 -33.60 16.04 -32.80
N LYS A 5 -33.23 16.53 -33.99
CA LYS A 5 -31.80 16.54 -34.44
C LYS A 5 -31.22 17.93 -34.27
N VAL A 6 -30.31 18.10 -33.37
CA VAL A 6 -29.65 19.40 -33.09
C VAL A 6 -28.15 19.23 -32.92
N ASN A 7 -27.36 20.22 -33.34
CA ASN A 7 -25.89 20.21 -33.15
C ASN A 7 -25.48 20.71 -31.75
N LYS A 8 -26.35 21.49 -31.10
CA LYS A 8 -26.08 22.07 -29.79
C LYS A 8 -27.38 22.35 -29.04
N ILE A 9 -27.43 22.02 -27.77
CA ILE A 9 -28.45 22.45 -26.83
C ILE A 9 -27.77 23.38 -25.82
N SER A 10 -28.28 24.61 -25.68
CA SER A 10 -27.76 25.61 -24.75
C SER A 10 -28.90 26.27 -24.00
N PRO A 11 -28.69 26.72 -22.75
CA PRO A 11 -29.71 27.49 -22.06
C PRO A 11 -30.01 28.80 -22.84
N LYS A 12 -31.25 29.28 -22.72
CA LYS A 12 -31.71 30.51 -23.39
C LYS A 12 -30.93 31.75 -22.97
N THR A 13 -30.51 31.78 -21.70
CA THR A 13 -29.73 32.88 -21.12
C THR A 13 -28.31 32.37 -20.84
N ALA A 14 -27.30 33.26 -20.99
CA ALA A 14 -25.95 32.95 -20.60
C ALA A 14 -25.89 32.55 -19.12
N CYS A 15 -25.08 31.52 -18.80
CA CYS A 15 -24.96 30.93 -17.46
C CYS A 15 -26.26 30.28 -16.90
N GLY A 16 -27.26 30.04 -17.74
CA GLY A 16 -28.48 29.31 -17.34
C GLY A 16 -28.31 27.81 -17.26
N THR A 17 -29.31 27.14 -16.74
CA THR A 17 -29.39 25.68 -16.68
C THR A 17 -30.18 25.14 -17.86
N THR A 18 -29.72 24.04 -18.46
CA THR A 18 -30.49 23.25 -19.41
C THR A 18 -30.91 21.96 -18.70
N THR A 19 -32.21 21.75 -18.53
CA THR A 19 -32.77 20.54 -17.93
C THR A 19 -33.19 19.58 -19.04
N LEU A 20 -32.80 18.31 -18.93
CA LEU A 20 -33.21 17.23 -19.83
C LEU A 20 -34.10 16.27 -19.03
N GLY A 21 -35.40 16.26 -19.35
CA GLY A 21 -36.38 15.42 -18.66
C GLY A 21 -36.90 16.00 -17.34
N ASP A 22 -37.92 15.34 -16.80
CA ASP A 22 -38.54 15.63 -15.52
C ASP A 22 -38.30 14.51 -14.50
N SER A 23 -38.77 14.68 -13.26
CA SER A 23 -38.64 13.67 -12.23
C SER A 23 -39.27 12.34 -12.65
N GLY A 24 -38.49 11.28 -12.66
CA GLY A 24 -38.91 9.94 -13.09
C GLY A 24 -38.56 9.60 -14.54
N ASP A 25 -38.09 10.54 -15.33
CA ASP A 25 -37.65 10.28 -16.69
C ASP A 25 -36.32 9.54 -16.73
N THR A 26 -36.12 8.74 -17.76
CA THR A 26 -34.86 8.03 -18.02
C THR A 26 -34.15 8.63 -19.24
N PHE A 27 -32.92 9.03 -19.06
CA PHE A 27 -32.03 9.43 -20.15
C PHE A 27 -31.10 8.28 -20.52
N THR A 28 -31.33 7.69 -21.71
CA THR A 28 -30.53 6.53 -22.17
C THR A 28 -29.46 6.98 -23.15
N ILE A 29 -28.20 6.63 -22.85
CA ILE A 29 -27.07 6.77 -23.75
C ILE A 29 -26.86 5.43 -24.45
N PRO A 30 -27.05 5.32 -25.76
CA PRO A 30 -26.86 4.07 -26.49
C PRO A 30 -25.40 3.58 -26.44
N SER A 31 -25.21 2.27 -26.65
CA SER A 31 -23.88 1.69 -26.81
C SER A 31 -23.08 2.38 -27.92
N GLY A 32 -21.80 2.63 -27.68
CA GLY A 32 -20.90 3.31 -28.61
C GLY A 32 -20.96 4.83 -28.60
N VAL A 33 -21.86 5.43 -27.81
CA VAL A 33 -21.92 6.90 -27.62
C VAL A 33 -21.09 7.29 -26.40
N THR A 34 -20.26 8.33 -26.56
CA THR A 34 -19.41 8.86 -25.49
C THR A 34 -20.01 10.15 -24.92
N ILE A 35 -20.04 10.28 -23.58
CA ILE A 35 -20.29 11.54 -22.91
C ILE A 35 -18.93 12.12 -22.51
N THR A 36 -18.56 13.29 -23.06
CA THR A 36 -17.39 14.02 -22.60
C THR A 36 -17.85 15.14 -21.69
N ASN A 37 -17.49 15.04 -20.40
CA ASN A 37 -17.74 16.09 -19.43
C ASN A 37 -16.44 16.87 -19.19
N ASN A 38 -16.40 18.15 -19.63
CA ASN A 38 -15.29 19.06 -19.39
C ASN A 38 -15.53 19.99 -18.19
N GLY A 39 -16.66 19.81 -17.50
CA GLY A 39 -17.05 20.58 -16.31
C GLY A 39 -16.99 19.75 -15.03
N THR A 40 -17.44 20.35 -13.94
CA THR A 40 -17.59 19.66 -12.65
C THR A 40 -18.80 18.73 -12.67
N GLN A 41 -18.65 17.48 -12.26
CA GLN A 41 -19.73 16.52 -12.10
C GLN A 41 -20.33 16.64 -10.69
N THR A 42 -21.68 16.65 -10.61
CA THR A 42 -22.38 16.56 -9.33
C THR A 42 -23.47 15.50 -9.48
N GLY A 43 -23.45 14.47 -8.65
CA GLY A 43 -24.43 13.38 -8.67
C GLY A 43 -24.39 12.43 -9.89
N PHE A 44 -23.41 12.59 -10.77
CA PHE A 44 -23.22 11.76 -11.94
C PHE A 44 -21.74 11.35 -12.02
N GLY A 45 -21.45 10.10 -11.80
CA GLY A 45 -20.06 9.64 -11.84
C GLY A 45 -19.86 8.31 -11.12
N ARG A 46 -18.61 8.00 -10.84
CA ARG A 46 -18.21 6.76 -10.19
C ARG A 46 -18.71 6.73 -8.75
N THR A 47 -19.59 5.80 -8.45
CA THR A 47 -19.93 5.46 -7.06
C THR A 47 -18.92 4.43 -6.54
N GLY A 48 -18.23 4.76 -5.46
CA GLY A 48 -17.31 3.83 -4.78
C GLY A 48 -15.87 3.78 -5.33
N THR A 49 -15.50 4.63 -6.29
CA THR A 49 -14.11 4.77 -6.78
C THR A 49 -13.67 6.23 -6.76
N VAL A 50 -12.36 6.44 -6.62
CA VAL A 50 -11.73 7.77 -6.65
C VAL A 50 -10.99 8.00 -7.96
N ASP A 51 -10.83 9.27 -8.34
CA ASP A 51 -9.92 9.66 -9.40
C ASP A 51 -8.50 9.81 -8.84
N TRP A 52 -7.59 8.94 -9.26
CA TRP A 52 -6.23 8.93 -8.73
C TRP A 52 -5.39 10.08 -9.30
N ASN A 53 -4.90 10.94 -8.43
CA ASN A 53 -3.86 11.91 -8.75
C ASN A 53 -2.52 11.17 -8.84
N THR A 54 -1.98 11.06 -10.05
CA THR A 54 -0.74 10.31 -10.32
C THR A 54 0.53 11.07 -9.95
N THR A 55 0.43 12.34 -9.50
CA THR A 55 1.55 13.09 -8.96
C THR A 55 1.63 12.87 -7.45
N PRO A 56 2.66 12.17 -6.93
CA PRO A 56 2.78 11.89 -5.51
C PRO A 56 2.86 13.17 -4.67
N LYS A 57 2.22 13.16 -3.51
CA LYS A 57 2.25 14.25 -2.53
C LYS A 57 3.43 14.05 -1.58
N THR A 58 4.36 14.99 -1.60
CA THR A 58 5.59 14.99 -0.77
C THR A 58 5.54 15.98 0.37
N SER A 59 4.46 16.73 0.51
CA SER A 59 4.24 17.76 1.55
C SER A 59 2.80 17.75 2.02
N ASN A 60 2.52 18.41 3.14
CA ASN A 60 1.18 18.52 3.70
C ASN A 60 0.18 19.12 2.71
N PHE A 61 -1.02 18.54 2.67
CA PHE A 61 -2.09 18.99 1.78
C PHE A 61 -3.47 18.70 2.35
N THR A 62 -4.50 19.32 1.76
CA THR A 62 -5.90 19.00 2.03
C THR A 62 -6.41 18.09 0.92
N ALA A 63 -7.00 16.95 1.29
CA ALA A 63 -7.61 16.03 0.34
C ALA A 63 -8.91 16.63 -0.23
N THR A 64 -9.22 16.24 -1.45
CA THR A 64 -10.48 16.58 -2.14
C THR A 64 -11.37 15.34 -2.16
N ALA A 65 -12.67 15.53 -1.93
CA ALA A 65 -13.65 14.46 -2.09
C ALA A 65 -13.71 14.02 -3.57
N GLY A 66 -13.76 12.71 -3.78
CA GLY A 66 -13.72 12.08 -5.11
C GLY A 66 -12.32 11.68 -5.59
N ASP A 67 -11.26 12.15 -4.92
CA ASP A 67 -9.89 11.94 -5.36
C ASP A 67 -9.14 10.87 -4.55
N GLY A 68 -8.18 10.21 -5.20
CA GLY A 68 -7.18 9.35 -4.58
C GLY A 68 -5.78 9.98 -4.69
N PHE A 69 -4.96 9.81 -3.66
CA PHE A 69 -3.63 10.40 -3.61
C PHE A 69 -2.57 9.37 -3.24
N PHE A 70 -1.48 9.38 -3.99
CA PHE A 70 -0.25 8.71 -3.59
C PHE A 70 0.54 9.65 -2.67
N VAL A 71 0.88 9.18 -1.47
CA VAL A 71 1.60 9.98 -0.47
C VAL A 71 3.00 9.43 -0.29
N ASP A 72 3.99 10.27 -0.55
CA ASP A 72 5.40 9.95 -0.43
C ASP A 72 5.95 10.53 0.88
N THR A 73 6.25 9.66 1.82
CA THR A 73 6.83 10.02 3.12
C THR A 73 8.32 9.69 3.24
N SER A 74 9.01 9.46 2.11
CA SER A 74 10.44 9.10 2.11
C SER A 74 11.33 10.17 2.75
N SER A 75 10.94 11.44 2.67
CA SER A 75 11.68 12.58 3.26
C SER A 75 11.17 13.04 4.63
N GLY A 76 10.09 12.45 5.14
CA GLY A 76 9.48 12.81 6.42
C GLY A 76 7.97 12.58 6.43
N SER A 77 7.35 12.71 7.58
CA SER A 77 5.91 12.56 7.73
C SER A 77 5.13 13.61 6.92
N VAL A 78 4.04 13.19 6.30
CA VAL A 78 3.14 14.06 5.54
C VAL A 78 1.78 14.08 6.25
N THR A 79 1.26 15.29 6.47
CA THR A 79 -0.08 15.49 7.04
C THR A 79 -1.08 15.72 5.92
N VAL A 80 -2.13 14.91 5.92
CA VAL A 80 -3.28 15.04 5.01
C VAL A 80 -4.47 15.53 5.81
N THR A 81 -4.98 16.71 5.49
CA THR A 81 -6.23 17.21 6.06
C THR A 81 -7.40 16.61 5.30
N THR A 82 -8.41 16.09 5.98
CA THR A 82 -9.61 15.55 5.34
C THR A 82 -10.36 16.60 4.53
N PRO A 83 -11.15 16.22 3.51
CA PRO A 83 -11.99 17.16 2.77
C PRO A 83 -12.90 17.96 3.72
N GLY A 84 -13.05 19.26 3.44
CA GLY A 84 -13.95 20.14 4.18
C GLY A 84 -15.38 20.08 3.66
N SER A 85 -16.35 20.35 4.55
CA SER A 85 -17.80 20.37 4.21
C SER A 85 -18.28 19.11 3.47
N PRO A 86 -17.93 17.91 3.94
CA PRO A 86 -18.26 16.68 3.23
C PRO A 86 -19.76 16.40 3.25
N GLN A 87 -20.23 15.68 2.23
CA GLN A 87 -21.60 15.17 2.14
C GLN A 87 -21.60 13.65 2.37
N ALA A 88 -22.70 13.11 2.88
CA ALA A 88 -22.84 11.67 3.04
C ALA A 88 -22.61 10.92 1.71
N GLY A 89 -21.71 9.96 1.72
CA GLY A 89 -21.27 9.23 0.54
C GLY A 89 -20.03 9.79 -0.16
N ASP A 90 -19.52 10.96 0.25
CA ASP A 90 -18.23 11.44 -0.22
C ASP A 90 -17.12 10.44 0.12
N ILE A 91 -16.15 10.33 -0.78
CA ILE A 91 -15.08 9.34 -0.68
C ILE A 91 -13.74 10.02 -0.99
N PHE A 92 -12.67 9.58 -0.34
CA PHE A 92 -11.30 9.82 -0.78
C PHE A 92 -10.40 8.65 -0.42
N SER A 93 -9.26 8.53 -1.09
CA SER A 93 -8.33 7.42 -0.86
C SER A 93 -6.89 7.91 -0.74
N LEU A 94 -6.11 7.17 0.05
CA LEU A 94 -4.69 7.41 0.23
C LEU A 94 -3.92 6.10 -0.01
N ALA A 95 -2.74 6.19 -0.60
CA ALA A 95 -1.85 5.04 -0.81
C ALA A 95 -0.40 5.42 -0.52
N ASP A 96 0.31 4.52 0.16
CA ASP A 96 1.74 4.66 0.46
C ASP A 96 2.56 4.48 -0.83
N TYR A 97 3.06 5.59 -1.38
CA TYR A 97 3.78 5.60 -2.66
C TYR A 97 5.15 4.91 -2.58
N THR A 98 5.90 5.23 -1.55
CA THR A 98 7.29 4.77 -1.38
C THR A 98 7.45 3.65 -0.38
N ARG A 99 6.34 3.17 0.22
CA ARG A 99 6.35 2.12 1.24
C ARG A 99 7.17 2.54 2.48
N THR A 100 6.93 3.76 2.93
CA THR A 100 7.68 4.38 4.04
C THR A 100 6.81 4.82 5.21
N TRP A 101 5.51 4.57 5.21
CA TRP A 101 4.61 4.98 6.28
C TRP A 101 4.93 4.34 7.64
N GLN A 102 5.56 3.17 7.67
CA GLN A 102 6.04 2.54 8.91
C GLN A 102 7.22 3.29 9.55
N THR A 103 7.96 4.06 8.76
CA THR A 103 9.11 4.85 9.22
C THR A 103 8.71 6.31 9.45
N ASN A 104 8.01 6.89 8.48
CA ASN A 104 7.51 8.26 8.50
C ASN A 104 6.00 8.20 8.26
N ASN A 105 5.21 8.34 9.29
CA ASN A 105 3.75 8.15 9.20
C ASN A 105 3.10 9.15 8.25
N CYS A 106 2.07 8.72 7.53
CA CYS A 106 1.08 9.61 6.95
C CYS A 106 0.06 9.94 8.05
N VAL A 107 -0.05 11.21 8.40
CA VAL A 107 -0.96 11.69 9.45
C VAL A 107 -2.22 12.22 8.79
N LEU A 108 -3.37 11.67 9.16
CA LEU A 108 -4.66 12.15 8.68
C LEU A 108 -5.28 13.05 9.75
N THR A 109 -5.43 14.34 9.45
CA THR A 109 -5.95 15.36 10.36
C THR A 109 -7.39 15.73 9.96
N PRO A 110 -8.33 15.74 10.90
CA PRO A 110 -9.68 16.24 10.66
C PRO A 110 -9.70 17.69 10.18
N ASN A 111 -10.51 17.98 9.17
CA ASN A 111 -10.75 19.37 8.77
C ASN A 111 -11.77 20.03 9.72
N SER A 112 -11.29 20.97 10.53
CA SER A 112 -12.13 21.68 11.51
C SER A 112 -12.83 20.72 12.49
N SER A 113 -14.16 20.70 12.51
CA SER A 113 -14.98 19.85 13.39
C SER A 113 -15.40 18.52 12.75
N VAL A 114 -14.96 18.22 11.52
CA VAL A 114 -15.24 16.95 10.86
C VAL A 114 -14.51 15.83 11.61
N LYS A 115 -15.20 14.72 11.85
CA LYS A 115 -14.65 13.62 12.63
C LYS A 115 -14.03 12.53 11.74
N ILE A 116 -13.19 11.73 12.35
CA ILE A 116 -12.67 10.48 11.80
C ILE A 116 -12.96 9.38 12.84
N GLY A 117 -13.82 8.42 12.51
CA GLY A 117 -14.21 7.37 13.44
C GLY A 117 -14.82 7.88 14.74
N GLY A 118 -15.68 8.89 14.65
CA GLY A 118 -16.39 9.48 15.79
C GLY A 118 -15.60 10.51 16.61
N VAL A 119 -14.31 10.75 16.32
CA VAL A 119 -13.45 11.66 17.08
C VAL A 119 -12.80 12.74 16.21
N THR A 120 -12.52 13.90 16.80
CA THR A 120 -11.80 15.02 16.16
C THR A 120 -10.30 14.97 16.50
N ALA A 121 -9.68 13.79 16.31
CA ALA A 121 -8.26 13.58 16.60
C ALA A 121 -7.56 13.05 15.34
N ASP A 122 -6.26 13.28 15.25
CA ASP A 122 -5.44 12.78 14.17
C ASP A 122 -5.40 11.24 14.16
N ALA A 123 -5.54 10.68 12.98
CA ALA A 123 -5.29 9.26 12.73
C ALA A 123 -3.91 9.09 12.07
N GLN A 124 -3.20 8.04 12.43
CA GLN A 124 -1.88 7.74 11.87
C GLN A 124 -1.94 6.49 11.00
N LEU A 125 -1.59 6.64 9.73
CA LEU A 125 -1.37 5.54 8.80
C LEU A 125 0.14 5.21 8.85
N ARG A 126 0.46 4.00 9.34
CA ARG A 126 1.83 3.60 9.69
C ARG A 126 2.19 2.18 9.28
N THR A 127 1.44 1.63 8.34
CA THR A 127 1.72 0.30 7.81
C THR A 127 2.39 0.43 6.44
N GLU A 128 3.47 -0.30 6.23
CA GLU A 128 4.19 -0.34 4.96
C GLU A 128 3.26 -0.76 3.82
N GLY A 129 3.23 0.04 2.76
CA GLY A 129 2.44 -0.23 1.55
C GLY A 129 0.93 -0.17 1.76
N GLN A 130 0.46 0.49 2.83
CA GLN A 130 -0.96 0.64 3.11
C GLN A 130 -1.66 1.44 2.01
N SER A 131 -2.87 1.02 1.70
CA SER A 131 -3.83 1.80 0.91
C SER A 131 -5.16 1.79 1.65
N VAL A 132 -5.77 2.95 1.79
CA VAL A 132 -7.01 3.10 2.57
C VAL A 132 -8.00 4.01 1.85
N THR A 133 -9.27 3.64 1.89
CA THR A 133 -10.38 4.44 1.37
C THR A 133 -11.30 4.84 2.50
N PHE A 134 -11.63 6.11 2.57
CA PHE A 134 -12.54 6.70 3.54
C PHE A 134 -13.83 7.12 2.86
N VAL A 135 -14.95 6.89 3.55
CA VAL A 135 -16.28 7.37 3.17
C VAL A 135 -16.80 8.26 4.30
N TYR A 136 -17.34 9.41 3.96
CA TYR A 136 -18.06 10.24 4.92
C TYR A 136 -19.49 9.71 5.12
N VAL A 137 -19.83 9.38 6.35
CA VAL A 137 -21.12 8.80 6.69
C VAL A 137 -22.08 9.90 7.17
N ASP A 138 -21.73 10.58 8.26
CA ASP A 138 -22.54 11.61 8.89
C ASP A 138 -21.69 12.48 9.83
N ALA A 139 -22.33 13.42 10.54
CA ALA A 139 -21.64 14.27 11.50
C ALA A 139 -21.30 13.56 12.83
N THR A 140 -21.84 12.37 13.09
CA THR A 140 -21.60 11.60 14.31
C THR A 140 -20.28 10.85 14.22
N GLU A 141 -20.09 10.08 13.16
CA GLU A 141 -18.92 9.26 12.93
C GLU A 141 -17.90 9.95 12.01
N GLY A 142 -18.35 10.78 11.09
CA GLY A 142 -17.48 11.47 10.14
C GLY A 142 -16.95 10.54 9.04
N TRP A 143 -15.64 10.57 8.82
CA TRP A 143 -14.95 9.72 7.87
C TRP A 143 -14.67 8.34 8.47
N ILE A 144 -15.15 7.29 7.80
CA ILE A 144 -14.93 5.90 8.18
C ILE A 144 -14.11 5.21 7.10
N ASN A 145 -13.10 4.46 7.47
CA ASN A 145 -12.37 3.63 6.53
C ASN A 145 -13.21 2.40 6.16
N VAL A 146 -13.44 2.20 4.86
CA VAL A 146 -14.24 1.09 4.32
C VAL A 146 -13.39 0.07 3.57
N GLN A 147 -12.21 0.46 3.15
CA GLN A 147 -11.21 -0.40 2.53
C GLN A 147 -9.85 -0.07 3.14
N ASP A 148 -9.19 -1.09 3.66
CA ASP A 148 -7.83 -1.01 4.18
C ASP A 148 -7.04 -2.21 3.64
N SER A 149 -6.01 -1.93 2.84
CA SER A 149 -5.04 -2.93 2.42
C SER A 149 -3.80 -2.77 3.29
N THR A 150 -3.67 -3.60 4.28
CA THR A 150 -2.47 -3.70 5.13
C THR A 150 -1.46 -4.70 4.58
N SER A 151 -1.78 -5.32 3.45
CA SER A 151 -0.92 -6.30 2.80
C SER A 151 0.19 -5.58 2.02
N ALA A 152 1.42 -5.91 2.32
CA ALA A 152 2.60 -5.47 1.56
C ALA A 152 2.65 -6.05 0.13
N VAL A 153 1.62 -6.73 -0.33
CA VAL A 153 1.55 -7.38 -1.65
C VAL A 153 1.06 -6.39 -2.69
N SER A 154 1.93 -5.52 -3.16
CA SER A 154 1.68 -4.64 -4.30
C SER A 154 2.35 -5.14 -5.58
N GLY A 155 2.21 -6.42 -5.91
CA GLY A 155 2.84 -7.02 -7.10
C GLY A 155 4.37 -7.07 -7.07
N ARG A 156 4.99 -6.58 -6.02
CA ARG A 156 6.45 -6.67 -5.82
C ARG A 156 6.78 -8.01 -5.19
N VAL A 157 7.57 -8.79 -5.88
CA VAL A 157 8.14 -10.01 -5.30
C VAL A 157 9.13 -9.60 -4.21
N VAL A 158 8.79 -9.85 -2.96
CA VAL A 158 9.71 -9.64 -1.83
C VAL A 158 10.64 -10.84 -1.78
N THR A 159 11.91 -10.61 -2.15
CA THR A 159 12.95 -11.62 -2.07
C THR A 159 13.59 -11.56 -0.69
N ASN A 160 13.10 -12.35 0.25
CA ASN A 160 13.73 -12.50 1.54
C ASN A 160 14.60 -13.75 1.56
N PHE A 161 15.87 -13.59 1.96
CA PHE A 161 16.78 -14.68 2.18
C PHE A 161 16.70 -15.18 3.61
N ILE A 162 17.06 -16.45 3.80
CA ILE A 162 17.20 -17.01 5.15
C ILE A 162 18.23 -16.19 5.94
N THR A 163 17.91 -15.86 7.18
CA THR A 163 18.84 -15.21 8.09
C THR A 163 19.03 -16.07 9.33
N ALA A 164 20.26 -16.13 9.80
CA ALA A 164 20.61 -16.91 10.99
C ALA A 164 21.68 -16.19 11.82
N THR A 165 21.81 -16.62 13.07
CA THR A 165 22.82 -16.17 14.02
C THR A 165 23.66 -17.35 14.51
N GLY A 166 24.77 -17.06 15.16
CA GLY A 166 25.69 -18.03 15.75
C GLY A 166 26.97 -18.26 14.94
N GLY A 167 28.00 -18.69 15.62
CA GLY A 167 29.34 -18.89 15.07
C GLY A 167 30.03 -17.61 14.60
N THR A 168 31.14 -17.76 13.91
CA THR A 168 31.84 -16.65 13.22
C THR A 168 31.24 -16.50 11.84
N ILE A 169 30.73 -15.30 11.51
CA ILE A 169 30.04 -15.02 10.25
C ILE A 169 31.00 -14.38 9.27
N THR A 170 31.09 -14.96 8.06
CA THR A 170 31.84 -14.40 6.92
C THR A 170 30.97 -14.43 5.67
N CYS A 171 31.26 -13.57 4.69
CA CYS A 171 30.58 -13.56 3.39
C CYS A 171 31.58 -13.94 2.29
N SER A 172 31.11 -14.76 1.34
CA SER A 172 31.88 -15.14 0.16
C SER A 172 30.94 -15.25 -1.04
N GLY A 173 31.05 -14.34 -1.99
CA GLY A 173 30.07 -14.19 -3.07
C GLY A 173 28.67 -13.98 -2.50
N ASP A 174 27.72 -14.80 -2.95
CA ASP A 174 26.32 -14.76 -2.51
C ASP A 174 26.04 -15.58 -1.24
N TYR A 175 27.09 -16.11 -0.60
CA TYR A 175 26.96 -16.96 0.58
C TYR A 175 27.33 -16.24 1.87
N LYS A 176 26.50 -16.42 2.89
CA LYS A 176 26.81 -16.13 4.27
C LYS A 176 27.22 -17.44 4.97
N ILE A 177 28.44 -17.49 5.48
CA ILE A 177 29.06 -18.66 6.07
C ILE A 177 29.13 -18.48 7.58
N HIS A 178 28.58 -19.44 8.33
CA HIS A 178 28.64 -19.53 9.77
C HIS A 178 29.62 -20.63 10.16
N THR A 179 30.73 -20.28 10.77
CA THR A 179 31.80 -21.22 11.16
C THR A 179 31.78 -21.41 12.68
N PHE A 180 31.68 -22.65 13.13
CA PHE A 180 31.75 -23.05 14.52
C PHE A 180 33.04 -23.83 14.76
N THR A 181 33.94 -23.30 15.55
CA THR A 181 35.19 -23.96 15.96
C THR A 181 35.16 -24.40 17.43
N SER A 182 34.05 -24.15 18.10
CA SER A 182 33.73 -24.55 19.48
C SER A 182 32.23 -24.77 19.59
N PRO A 183 31.74 -25.40 20.68
CA PRO A 183 30.31 -25.55 20.90
C PRO A 183 29.55 -24.22 20.79
N GLY A 184 28.46 -24.20 20.03
CA GLY A 184 27.64 -23.01 19.79
C GLY A 184 26.31 -23.39 19.16
N THR A 185 25.37 -22.46 19.17
CA THR A 185 24.04 -22.64 18.57
C THR A 185 23.97 -21.89 17.23
N PHE A 186 23.49 -22.57 16.23
CA PHE A 186 23.03 -21.97 14.97
C PHE A 186 21.53 -21.76 15.07
N GLU A 187 21.05 -20.51 14.99
CA GLU A 187 19.63 -20.17 15.11
C GLU A 187 19.16 -19.47 13.84
N VAL A 188 18.13 -20.03 13.20
CA VAL A 188 17.46 -19.38 12.05
C VAL A 188 16.47 -18.38 12.59
N THR A 189 16.69 -17.10 12.33
CA THR A 189 15.85 -15.98 12.77
C THR A 189 14.80 -15.56 11.75
N ASN A 190 15.00 -15.93 10.47
CA ASN A 190 14.05 -15.74 9.38
C ASN A 190 14.25 -16.84 8.34
N GLU A 191 13.18 -17.53 7.99
CA GLU A 191 13.21 -18.66 7.04
C GLU A 191 13.31 -18.26 5.57
N GLY A 192 13.23 -16.96 5.29
CA GLY A 192 13.21 -16.46 3.90
C GLY A 192 11.89 -16.71 3.18
N THR A 193 11.89 -16.51 1.87
CA THR A 193 10.73 -16.74 1.00
C THR A 193 11.11 -17.65 -0.17
N SER A 194 10.10 -18.23 -0.84
CA SER A 194 10.33 -19.09 -2.02
C SER A 194 11.01 -18.35 -3.18
N CYS A 195 10.93 -17.03 -3.24
CA CYS A 195 11.61 -16.21 -4.23
C CYS A 195 13.03 -15.78 -3.80
N GLY A 196 13.37 -15.98 -2.52
CA GLY A 196 14.72 -15.85 -1.99
C GLY A 196 15.39 -17.21 -1.86
N SER A 197 15.84 -17.53 -0.64
CA SER A 197 16.39 -18.84 -0.31
C SER A 197 15.83 -19.32 1.01
N GLN A 198 15.32 -20.55 1.01
CA GLN A 198 14.87 -21.26 2.22
C GLN A 198 15.75 -22.49 2.49
N ARG A 199 16.91 -22.53 1.84
CA ARG A 199 17.85 -23.65 1.93
C ARG A 199 19.14 -23.20 2.58
N LEU A 200 19.73 -24.09 3.35
CA LEU A 200 21.09 -23.97 3.88
C LEU A 200 21.84 -25.27 3.59
N ASP A 201 23.10 -25.13 3.26
CA ASP A 201 24.01 -26.23 3.16
C ASP A 201 24.86 -26.31 4.43
N TYR A 202 25.18 -27.48 4.87
CA TYR A 202 26.05 -27.65 6.04
C TYR A 202 27.13 -28.69 5.81
N MET A 203 28.26 -28.47 6.47
CA MET A 203 29.36 -29.40 6.50
C MET A 203 29.81 -29.60 7.94
N VAL A 204 29.96 -30.85 8.34
CA VAL A 204 30.50 -31.26 9.65
C VAL A 204 31.83 -31.96 9.44
N LEU A 205 32.87 -31.42 10.06
CA LEU A 205 34.19 -32.00 10.09
C LEU A 205 34.49 -32.49 11.51
N ALA A 206 34.55 -33.79 11.68
CA ALA A 206 34.98 -34.36 12.96
C ALA A 206 36.51 -34.47 13.01
N GLY A 207 37.05 -34.58 14.20
CA GLY A 207 38.47 -34.84 14.41
C GLY A 207 38.91 -36.16 13.80
N GLY A 208 40.09 -36.21 13.22
CA GLY A 208 40.71 -37.44 12.74
C GLY A 208 40.97 -38.41 13.89
N GLY A 209 40.76 -39.70 13.64
CA GLY A 209 41.12 -40.76 14.59
C GLY A 209 42.63 -40.76 14.86
N GLY A 210 42.98 -41.01 16.12
CA GLY A 210 44.40 -41.17 16.50
C GLY A 210 45.08 -42.27 15.74
N GLY A 211 46.27 -41.98 15.21
CA GLY A 211 47.10 -43.02 14.62
C GLY A 211 47.56 -44.05 15.71
N GLY A 212 47.48 -45.36 15.35
CA GLY A 212 47.95 -46.40 16.23
C GLY A 212 49.46 -46.27 16.48
N GLY A 213 49.88 -46.23 17.73
CA GLY A 213 51.28 -46.24 18.14
C GLY A 213 51.89 -47.62 17.93
N LYS A 214 52.99 -47.68 17.18
CA LYS A 214 53.88 -48.81 16.77
C LYS A 214 53.55 -49.36 15.39
N ASN A 215 54.50 -49.15 14.50
CA ASN A 215 54.86 -49.83 13.24
C ASN A 215 53.76 -50.23 12.22
N SER A 216 52.50 -50.01 12.41
CA SER A 216 51.43 -50.34 11.45
C SER A 216 50.15 -49.53 11.63
N GLY A 217 50.20 -48.34 12.23
CA GLY A 217 49.01 -47.56 12.47
C GLY A 217 48.57 -46.80 11.22
N GLY A 218 47.46 -47.15 10.62
CA GLY A 218 46.75 -46.30 9.66
C GLY A 218 46.13 -45.12 10.38
N GLY A 219 46.23 -43.93 9.79
CA GLY A 219 45.51 -42.71 10.27
C GLY A 219 44.02 -42.90 10.19
N GLY A 220 43.30 -42.53 11.23
CA GLY A 220 41.83 -42.50 11.20
C GLY A 220 41.34 -41.45 10.22
N GLY A 221 40.27 -41.76 9.49
CA GLY A 221 39.58 -40.80 8.66
C GLY A 221 38.91 -39.69 9.43
N ALA A 222 38.72 -38.55 8.81
CA ALA A 222 37.94 -37.46 9.36
C ALA A 222 36.45 -37.79 9.32
N GLY A 223 35.73 -37.51 10.36
CA GLY A 223 34.29 -37.72 10.46
C GLY A 223 33.91 -39.00 11.17
N GLY A 224 32.94 -38.92 12.04
CA GLY A 224 32.32 -40.00 12.81
C GLY A 224 31.05 -39.52 13.43
#